data_053c9a15ba0f3fff72fd98195ea04c77
#
_entry.id   053c9a15ba0f3fff72fd98195ea04c77
#
_cell.length_a   1.000
_cell.length_b   1.000
_cell.length_c   1.000
_cell.angle_alpha   90.00
_cell.angle_beta   90.00
_cell.angle_gamma   90.00
#
_symmetry.space_group_name_H-M   'P 1'
#
loop_
_entity.id
_entity.type
_entity.pdbx_description
1 polymer ?
#
loop_
_entity_poly.entity_id
_entity_poly.type
_entity_poly.pdbx_seq_one_letter_code
_entity_poly.pdbx_strand_id
1 'polypeptide(L)'
;MFGLNSCWRVDFLVWFVAMNSFAHALPFLDDPCFAVGCCIPDWLSACDRKCRARERRASAFAESEDPLIAKVSSGVVQHHQDDHWFHQTAAFNQMVVEFSVSLRDAFDDNHSLRPRFFGHVVIELFLDAFLDEKFPGELERFYDQIDLVDAASVEAAVNLFANRPTDKLAAGIERFRQDRYLFDYRTNHGVAYRIGGVFKRLKLEPFDERILDWMPAARRQVVEKAPELLVGLQRSF
;
A
#
# COMPACT_ATOMS: atom_id res chain seq x y z
N MET A 1 21.21 39.79 -5.89
CA MET A 1 21.82 38.46 -5.69
C MET A 1 21.01 37.76 -4.61
N PHE A 2 19.88 37.20 -4.97
CA PHE A 2 18.97 36.48 -4.05
C PHE A 2 19.09 34.99 -4.32
N GLY A 3 19.60 34.28 -3.32
CA GLY A 3 19.82 32.84 -3.36
C GLY A 3 18.48 32.08 -3.28
N LEU A 4 18.11 31.49 -4.40
CA LEU A 4 17.08 30.41 -4.45
C LEU A 4 17.76 29.08 -4.09
N ASN A 5 17.81 28.74 -2.81
CA ASN A 5 18.18 27.41 -2.38
C ASN A 5 17.54 27.11 -1.03
N SER A 6 16.31 26.63 -1.05
CA SER A 6 15.79 25.78 0.04
C SER A 6 14.33 25.43 -0.24
N CYS A 7 13.99 24.42 -1.01
CA CYS A 7 12.73 23.71 -0.83
C CYS A 7 12.56 22.51 -1.78
N TRP A 8 13.49 21.55 -1.75
CA TRP A 8 13.23 20.22 -2.34
C TRP A 8 13.90 19.13 -1.50
N ARG A 9 13.74 19.20 -0.18
CA ARG A 9 13.73 17.97 0.61
C ARG A 9 12.28 17.50 0.63
N VAL A 10 11.86 16.86 -0.45
CA VAL A 10 10.67 16.02 -0.45
C VAL A 10 10.94 14.94 0.58
N ASP A 11 10.18 14.98 1.65
CA ASP A 11 10.31 14.06 2.77
C ASP A 11 10.27 12.61 2.27
N PHE A 12 11.42 11.96 2.27
CA PHE A 12 11.63 10.53 2.02
C PHE A 12 10.82 9.61 2.97
N LEU A 13 10.06 10.19 3.89
CA LEU A 13 9.22 9.51 4.87
C LEU A 13 7.85 9.08 4.30
N VAL A 14 7.42 9.63 3.16
CA VAL A 14 6.10 9.37 2.57
C VAL A 14 6.03 8.00 1.89
N TRP A 15 7.15 7.44 1.46
CA TRP A 15 7.25 6.17 0.72
C TRP A 15 7.03 4.89 1.56
N PHE A 16 6.66 5.01 2.84
CA PHE A 16 6.69 3.88 3.77
C PHE A 16 5.34 3.40 4.28
N VAL A 17 4.24 3.78 3.63
CA VAL A 17 2.90 3.36 4.04
C VAL A 17 2.00 3.18 2.82
N ALA A 18 2.49 2.54 1.77
CA ALA A 18 1.62 1.96 0.77
C ALA A 18 0.86 0.81 1.45
N MET A 19 -0.45 0.79 1.39
CA MET A 19 -1.31 -0.21 2.02
C MET A 19 -2.40 -0.70 1.07
N ASN A 20 -2.13 -0.66 -0.23
CA ASN A 20 -3.01 -1.14 -1.30
C ASN A 20 -2.60 -2.54 -1.77
N SER A 21 -2.30 -3.42 -0.83
CA SER A 21 -1.83 -4.78 -1.12
C SER A 21 -2.81 -5.56 -2.00
N PHE A 22 -4.12 -5.29 -1.91
CA PHE A 22 -5.11 -5.95 -2.74
C PHE A 22 -5.02 -5.50 -4.20
N ALA A 23 -4.89 -4.21 -4.46
CA ALA A 23 -4.74 -3.68 -5.82
C ALA A 23 -3.53 -4.27 -6.56
N HIS A 24 -2.39 -4.43 -5.88
CA HIS A 24 -1.18 -5.03 -6.46
C HIS A 24 -1.32 -6.54 -6.73
N ALA A 25 -2.05 -7.26 -5.87
CA ALA A 25 -2.15 -8.72 -5.96
C ALA A 25 -3.30 -9.19 -6.87
N LEU A 26 -4.37 -8.40 -7.00
CA LEU A 26 -5.62 -8.78 -7.67
C LEU A 26 -5.42 -9.36 -9.08
N PRO A 27 -4.57 -8.81 -9.96
CA PRO A 27 -4.33 -9.38 -11.29
C PRO A 27 -3.63 -10.75 -11.30
N PHE A 28 -3.08 -11.17 -10.16
CA PHE A 28 -2.16 -12.32 -10.05
C PHE A 28 -2.67 -13.40 -9.10
N LEU A 29 -3.95 -13.39 -8.74
CA LEU A 29 -4.51 -14.34 -7.77
C LEU A 29 -4.49 -15.80 -8.23
N ASP A 30 -4.24 -16.07 -9.51
CA ASP A 30 -4.02 -17.43 -10.02
C ASP A 30 -2.62 -18.01 -9.67
N ASP A 31 -1.70 -17.15 -9.21
CA ASP A 31 -0.36 -17.52 -8.74
C ASP A 31 -0.14 -17.02 -7.30
N PRO A 32 -0.46 -17.83 -6.27
CA PRO A 32 -0.38 -17.42 -4.87
C PRO A 32 0.98 -16.88 -4.45
N CYS A 33 2.07 -17.48 -4.95
CA CYS A 33 3.43 -17.03 -4.61
C CYS A 33 3.75 -15.67 -5.21
N PHE A 34 3.29 -15.42 -6.44
CA PHE A 34 3.45 -14.11 -7.08
C PHE A 34 2.60 -13.05 -6.37
N ALA A 35 1.33 -13.35 -6.08
CA ALA A 35 0.42 -12.45 -5.37
C ALA A 35 0.97 -12.07 -3.98
N VAL A 36 1.48 -13.04 -3.22
CA VAL A 36 2.20 -12.79 -1.96
C VAL A 36 3.42 -11.89 -2.20
N GLY A 37 4.20 -12.14 -3.24
CA GLY A 37 5.34 -11.30 -3.63
C GLY A 37 4.96 -9.83 -3.81
N CYS A 38 3.80 -9.56 -4.45
CA CYS A 38 3.26 -8.21 -4.61
C CYS A 38 2.94 -7.51 -3.27
N CYS A 39 2.70 -8.25 -2.21
CA CYS A 39 2.40 -7.67 -0.88
C CYS A 39 3.65 -7.46 0.00
N ILE A 40 4.77 -8.11 -0.31
CA ILE A 40 5.97 -8.13 0.55
C ILE A 40 6.49 -6.73 0.91
N PRO A 41 6.64 -5.74 -0.01
CA PRO A 41 7.15 -4.42 0.35
C PRO A 41 6.31 -3.73 1.43
N ASP A 42 4.99 -3.85 1.35
CA ASP A 42 4.05 -3.30 2.33
C ASP A 42 4.13 -4.02 3.66
N TRP A 43 4.11 -5.35 3.65
CA TRP A 43 4.20 -6.14 4.86
C TRP A 43 5.52 -5.91 5.61
N LEU A 44 6.65 -5.81 4.91
CA LEU A 44 7.91 -5.43 5.52
C LEU A 44 7.84 -4.03 6.13
N SER A 45 7.18 -3.09 5.47
CA SER A 45 6.96 -1.74 6.00
C SER A 45 6.16 -1.75 7.30
N ALA A 46 5.24 -2.71 7.44
CA ALA A 46 4.44 -2.89 8.64
C ALA A 46 5.17 -3.65 9.77
N CYS A 47 5.85 -4.76 9.47
CA CYS A 47 6.43 -5.66 10.48
C CYS A 47 7.91 -5.39 10.79
N ASP A 48 8.74 -5.02 9.81
CA ASP A 48 10.15 -4.64 10.00
C ASP A 48 10.58 -3.48 9.11
N ARG A 49 10.34 -2.26 9.54
CA ARG A 49 10.65 -1.03 8.80
C ARG A 49 12.10 -0.85 8.37
N LYS A 50 13.04 -1.61 8.91
CA LYS A 50 14.46 -1.57 8.53
C LYS A 50 14.78 -2.57 7.44
N CYS A 51 13.99 -3.63 7.29
CA CYS A 51 14.11 -4.59 6.21
C CYS A 51 13.41 -4.07 4.95
N ARG A 52 14.04 -4.21 3.80
CA ARG A 52 13.52 -3.75 2.50
C ARG A 52 13.84 -4.76 1.42
N ALA A 53 12.82 -5.22 0.73
CA ALA A 53 12.93 -5.96 -0.53
C ALA A 53 12.78 -4.95 -1.68
N ARG A 54 13.90 -4.53 -2.28
CA ARG A 54 13.89 -3.54 -3.37
C ARG A 54 13.92 -4.22 -4.73
N GLU A 55 13.29 -3.62 -5.74
CA GLU A 55 13.22 -4.08 -7.11
C GLU A 55 14.59 -4.57 -7.64
N ARG A 56 15.63 -3.73 -7.58
CA ARG A 56 16.98 -4.06 -8.08
C ARG A 56 17.55 -5.35 -7.47
N ARG A 57 17.24 -5.67 -6.22
CA ARG A 57 17.74 -6.89 -5.58
C ARG A 57 16.86 -8.08 -5.91
N ALA A 58 15.54 -7.89 -5.89
CA ALA A 58 14.56 -8.93 -6.20
C ALA A 58 14.71 -9.41 -7.65
N SER A 59 14.91 -8.51 -8.62
CA SER A 59 15.03 -8.86 -10.05
C SER A 59 16.18 -9.87 -10.34
N ALA A 60 17.22 -9.90 -9.52
CA ALA A 60 18.29 -10.88 -9.68
C ALA A 60 17.86 -12.33 -9.33
N PHE A 61 16.70 -12.51 -8.72
CA PHE A 61 16.13 -13.80 -8.30
C PHE A 61 14.87 -14.19 -9.11
N ALA A 62 14.42 -13.34 -10.03
CA ALA A 62 13.21 -13.58 -10.84
C ALA A 62 13.33 -14.83 -11.74
N GLU A 63 14.56 -15.23 -12.09
CA GLU A 63 14.85 -16.44 -12.89
C GLU A 63 15.49 -17.55 -12.03
N SER A 64 15.22 -17.57 -10.72
CA SER A 64 15.69 -18.64 -9.82
C SER A 64 15.15 -20.00 -10.27
N GLU A 65 15.97 -21.05 -10.12
CA GLU A 65 15.52 -22.43 -10.33
C GLU A 65 14.48 -22.87 -9.29
N ASP A 66 14.47 -22.24 -8.12
CA ASP A 66 13.43 -22.45 -7.11
C ASP A 66 12.18 -21.63 -7.48
N PRO A 67 11.04 -22.29 -7.78
CA PRO A 67 9.82 -21.60 -8.22
C PRO A 67 9.26 -20.61 -7.18
N LEU A 68 9.39 -20.91 -5.88
CA LEU A 68 8.93 -20.02 -4.82
C LEU A 68 9.75 -18.72 -4.84
N ILE A 69 11.08 -18.83 -4.89
CA ILE A 69 11.98 -17.68 -4.92
C ILE A 69 11.71 -16.86 -6.17
N ALA A 70 11.61 -17.49 -7.35
CA ALA A 70 11.34 -16.82 -8.62
C ALA A 70 10.02 -16.03 -8.58
N LYS A 71 8.94 -16.65 -8.09
CA LYS A 71 7.60 -16.02 -8.05
C LYS A 71 7.50 -14.91 -7.02
N VAL A 72 7.98 -15.14 -5.80
CA VAL A 72 7.98 -14.11 -4.74
C VAL A 72 8.82 -12.91 -5.17
N SER A 73 10.02 -13.13 -5.73
CA SER A 73 10.87 -12.03 -6.17
C SER A 73 10.28 -11.25 -7.36
N SER A 74 9.64 -11.95 -8.32
CA SER A 74 8.94 -11.33 -9.45
C SER A 74 7.75 -10.49 -8.97
N GLY A 75 6.97 -10.97 -8.00
CA GLY A 75 5.89 -10.19 -7.38
C GLY A 75 6.41 -8.91 -6.69
N VAL A 76 7.55 -8.98 -5.99
CA VAL A 76 8.20 -7.79 -5.43
C VAL A 76 8.60 -6.78 -6.51
N VAL A 77 9.13 -7.26 -7.64
CA VAL A 77 9.46 -6.39 -8.80
C VAL A 77 8.20 -5.73 -9.33
N GLN A 78 7.14 -6.50 -9.53
CA GLN A 78 5.84 -5.99 -10.01
C GLN A 78 5.29 -4.90 -9.10
N HIS A 79 5.26 -5.13 -7.78
CA HIS A 79 4.82 -4.12 -6.81
C HIS A 79 5.55 -2.77 -7.02
N HIS A 80 6.88 -2.79 -7.11
CA HIS A 80 7.64 -1.56 -7.28
C HIS A 80 7.38 -0.86 -8.62
N GLN A 81 7.13 -1.62 -9.68
CA GLN A 81 6.78 -1.08 -10.99
C GLN A 81 5.39 -0.44 -10.97
N ASP A 82 4.41 -1.09 -10.34
CA ASP A 82 3.06 -0.55 -10.16
C ASP A 82 3.09 0.73 -9.34
N ASP A 83 3.77 0.72 -8.20
CA ASP A 83 3.96 1.89 -7.34
C ASP A 83 4.60 3.06 -8.08
N HIS A 84 5.69 2.78 -8.79
CA HIS A 84 6.38 3.79 -9.57
C HIS A 84 5.47 4.42 -10.62
N TRP A 85 4.72 3.59 -11.34
CA TRP A 85 3.76 4.06 -12.33
C TRP A 85 2.62 4.84 -11.67
N PHE A 86 1.95 4.26 -10.65
CA PHE A 86 0.78 4.83 -10.00
C PHE A 86 1.05 6.23 -9.45
N HIS A 87 2.15 6.38 -8.71
CA HIS A 87 2.54 7.63 -8.08
C HIS A 87 2.99 8.72 -9.08
N GLN A 88 3.25 8.37 -10.33
CA GLN A 88 3.57 9.34 -11.38
C GLN A 88 2.34 9.77 -12.19
N THR A 89 1.18 9.13 -12.02
CA THR A 89 -0.03 9.51 -12.76
C THR A 89 -0.48 10.93 -12.40
N ALA A 90 -0.98 11.65 -13.39
CA ALA A 90 -1.54 12.98 -13.16
C ALA A 90 -2.77 12.91 -12.23
N ALA A 91 -3.61 11.88 -12.41
CA ALA A 91 -4.81 11.67 -11.61
C ALA A 91 -4.49 11.52 -10.11
N PHE A 92 -3.50 10.66 -9.75
CA PHE A 92 -3.08 10.49 -8.36
C PHE A 92 -2.51 11.78 -7.77
N ASN A 93 -1.57 12.42 -8.48
CA ASN A 93 -0.93 13.64 -7.98
C ASN A 93 -1.91 14.79 -7.80
N GLN A 94 -2.85 14.97 -8.72
CA GLN A 94 -3.91 15.98 -8.62
C GLN A 94 -4.80 15.68 -7.40
N MET A 95 -5.25 14.45 -7.21
CA MET A 95 -6.09 14.05 -6.09
C MET A 95 -5.40 14.24 -4.74
N VAL A 96 -4.09 13.91 -4.62
CA VAL A 96 -3.30 14.17 -3.41
C VAL A 96 -3.28 15.67 -3.07
N VAL A 97 -3.18 16.55 -4.08
CA VAL A 97 -3.23 18.00 -3.87
C VAL A 97 -4.63 18.44 -3.43
N GLU A 98 -5.68 18.00 -4.11
CA GLU A 98 -7.08 18.32 -3.78
C GLU A 98 -7.44 17.88 -2.36
N PHE A 99 -7.08 16.64 -1.98
CA PHE A 99 -7.29 16.15 -0.62
C PHE A 99 -6.47 16.93 0.41
N SER A 100 -5.24 17.32 0.07
CA SER A 100 -4.41 18.12 0.97
C SER A 100 -5.01 19.50 1.22
N VAL A 101 -5.64 20.12 0.23
CA VAL A 101 -6.32 21.40 0.37
C VAL A 101 -7.58 21.24 1.20
N SER A 102 -8.47 20.31 0.82
CA SER A 102 -9.73 20.11 1.54
C SER A 102 -9.55 19.69 3.00
N LEU A 103 -8.49 18.94 3.31
CA LEU A 103 -8.14 18.59 4.69
C LEU A 103 -7.65 19.79 5.49
N ARG A 104 -6.86 20.71 4.90
CA ARG A 104 -6.47 21.95 5.58
C ARG A 104 -7.68 22.84 5.87
N ASP A 105 -8.56 22.98 4.88
CA ASP A 105 -9.78 23.79 5.03
C ASP A 105 -10.71 23.21 6.10
N ALA A 106 -10.82 21.86 6.20
CA ALA A 106 -11.67 21.21 7.18
C ALA A 106 -11.11 21.21 8.61
N PHE A 107 -9.77 21.29 8.77
CA PHE A 107 -9.11 21.11 10.06
C PHE A 107 -8.25 22.30 10.51
N ASP A 108 -8.54 23.52 10.01
CA ASP A 108 -7.92 24.78 10.45
C ASP A 108 -6.38 24.71 10.51
N ASP A 109 -5.74 24.30 9.40
CA ASP A 109 -4.27 24.15 9.31
C ASP A 109 -3.64 23.29 10.41
N ASN A 110 -4.35 22.27 10.88
CA ASN A 110 -3.80 21.33 11.85
C ASN A 110 -2.58 20.57 11.27
N HIS A 111 -1.38 21.07 11.56
CA HIS A 111 -0.12 20.50 11.07
C HIS A 111 0.10 19.05 11.53
N SER A 112 -0.56 18.60 12.60
CA SER A 112 -0.45 17.23 13.11
C SER A 112 -1.04 16.21 12.14
N LEU A 113 -2.09 16.56 11.38
CA LEU A 113 -2.75 15.70 10.40
C LEU A 113 -1.85 15.30 9.23
N ARG A 114 -0.83 16.10 8.89
CA ARG A 114 0.00 15.91 7.68
C ARG A 114 -0.87 15.69 6.43
N PRO A 115 -1.63 16.68 5.96
CA PRO A 115 -2.70 16.49 4.98
C PRO A 115 -2.28 15.76 3.70
N ARG A 116 -1.07 16.04 3.19
CA ARG A 116 -0.54 15.37 1.99
C ARG A 116 -0.32 13.87 2.21
N PHE A 117 0.22 13.50 3.37
CA PHE A 117 0.44 12.10 3.74
C PHE A 117 -0.88 11.37 3.97
N PHE A 118 -1.79 12.00 4.74
CA PHE A 118 -3.11 11.45 5.00
C PHE A 118 -3.90 11.23 3.70
N GLY A 119 -3.95 12.26 2.83
CA GLY A 119 -4.62 12.18 1.53
C GLY A 119 -4.07 11.08 0.64
N HIS A 120 -2.74 10.93 0.57
CA HIS A 120 -2.09 9.84 -0.16
C HIS A 120 -2.57 8.45 0.32
N VAL A 121 -2.47 8.18 1.62
CA VAL A 121 -2.88 6.89 2.20
C VAL A 121 -4.37 6.62 1.98
N VAL A 122 -5.22 7.63 2.17
CA VAL A 122 -6.68 7.50 1.98
C VAL A 122 -7.03 7.12 0.53
N ILE A 123 -6.35 7.69 -0.46
CA ILE A 123 -6.59 7.35 -1.88
C ILE A 123 -6.36 5.86 -2.09
N GLU A 124 -5.25 5.32 -1.60
CA GLU A 124 -4.89 3.91 -1.77
C GLU A 124 -5.88 2.97 -1.07
N LEU A 125 -6.27 3.28 0.19
CA LEU A 125 -7.23 2.45 0.92
C LEU A 125 -8.64 2.48 0.32
N PHE A 126 -9.07 3.65 -0.19
CA PHE A 126 -10.36 3.75 -0.88
C PHE A 126 -10.33 3.09 -2.26
N LEU A 127 -9.16 3.00 -2.90
CA LEU A 127 -8.99 2.28 -4.16
C LEU A 127 -9.11 0.76 -3.93
N ASP A 128 -8.49 0.21 -2.88
CA ASP A 128 -8.68 -1.19 -2.49
C ASP A 128 -10.15 -1.49 -2.17
N ALA A 129 -10.83 -0.59 -1.44
CA ALA A 129 -12.26 -0.72 -1.15
C ALA A 129 -13.13 -0.68 -2.43
N PHE A 130 -12.78 0.19 -3.39
CA PHE A 130 -13.46 0.24 -4.69
C PHE A 130 -13.28 -1.06 -5.48
N LEU A 131 -12.08 -1.64 -5.46
CA LEU A 131 -11.81 -2.90 -6.15
C LEU A 131 -12.57 -4.07 -5.52
N ASP A 132 -12.67 -4.13 -4.19
CA ASP A 132 -13.48 -5.12 -3.47
C ASP A 132 -14.98 -5.00 -3.85
N GLU A 133 -15.52 -3.78 -3.97
CA GLU A 133 -16.90 -3.56 -4.41
C GLU A 133 -17.09 -3.92 -5.89
N LYS A 134 -16.13 -3.57 -6.74
CA LYS A 134 -16.20 -3.79 -8.19
C LYS A 134 -16.06 -5.25 -8.58
N PHE A 135 -15.29 -6.03 -7.84
CA PHE A 135 -15.02 -7.45 -8.07
C PHE A 135 -15.43 -8.30 -6.86
N PRO A 136 -16.75 -8.52 -6.65
CA PRO A 136 -17.25 -9.24 -5.49
C PRO A 136 -16.67 -10.66 -5.40
N GLY A 137 -16.17 -11.02 -4.23
CA GLY A 137 -15.55 -12.33 -3.95
C GLY A 137 -14.04 -12.39 -4.18
N GLU A 138 -13.45 -11.45 -4.93
CA GLU A 138 -12.00 -11.49 -5.18
C GLU A 138 -11.16 -11.13 -3.94
N LEU A 139 -11.70 -10.34 -3.00
CA LEU A 139 -11.00 -10.09 -1.74
C LEU A 139 -10.98 -11.33 -0.84
N GLU A 140 -12.07 -12.08 -0.78
CA GLU A 140 -12.14 -13.39 -0.13
C GLU A 140 -11.14 -14.35 -0.78
N ARG A 141 -11.15 -14.45 -2.12
CA ARG A 141 -10.22 -15.26 -2.90
C ARG A 141 -8.76 -14.87 -2.65
N PHE A 142 -8.46 -13.57 -2.56
CA PHE A 142 -7.13 -13.07 -2.22
C PHE A 142 -6.61 -13.67 -0.90
N TYR A 143 -7.43 -13.63 0.16
CA TYR A 143 -7.04 -14.24 1.43
C TYR A 143 -6.88 -15.76 1.32
N ASP A 144 -7.77 -16.43 0.59
CA ASP A 144 -7.68 -17.88 0.37
C ASP A 144 -6.38 -18.25 -0.38
N GLN A 145 -5.95 -17.44 -1.36
CA GLN A 145 -4.69 -17.64 -2.07
C GLN A 145 -3.46 -17.41 -1.17
N ILE A 146 -3.51 -16.38 -0.31
CA ILE A 146 -2.41 -16.14 0.65
C ILE A 146 -2.30 -17.31 1.64
N ASP A 147 -3.42 -17.91 2.05
CA ASP A 147 -3.44 -19.04 2.99
C ASP A 147 -2.75 -20.30 2.41
N LEU A 148 -2.61 -20.43 1.08
CA LEU A 148 -1.93 -21.55 0.43
C LEU A 148 -0.40 -21.51 0.52
N VAL A 149 0.18 -20.36 0.88
CA VAL A 149 1.64 -20.16 0.82
C VAL A 149 2.27 -20.30 2.20
N ASP A 150 3.35 -21.07 2.33
CA ASP A 150 4.06 -21.19 3.61
C ASP A 150 4.82 -19.92 3.98
N ALA A 151 4.41 -19.25 5.07
CA ALA A 151 4.95 -17.98 5.50
C ALA A 151 6.44 -18.04 5.86
N ALA A 152 6.91 -19.15 6.42
CA ALA A 152 8.32 -19.33 6.78
C ALA A 152 9.20 -19.47 5.52
N SER A 153 8.73 -20.20 4.51
CA SER A 153 9.40 -20.31 3.22
C SER A 153 9.46 -18.98 2.48
N VAL A 154 8.38 -18.16 2.53
CA VAL A 154 8.39 -16.79 1.98
C VAL A 154 9.41 -15.92 2.68
N GLU A 155 9.48 -15.93 4.01
CA GLU A 155 10.47 -15.17 4.77
C GLU A 155 11.89 -15.61 4.38
N ALA A 156 12.16 -16.90 4.27
CA ALA A 156 13.45 -17.42 3.85
C ALA A 156 13.82 -16.93 2.44
N ALA A 157 12.87 -16.98 1.48
CA ALA A 157 13.07 -16.50 0.13
C ALA A 157 13.37 -14.99 0.10
N VAL A 158 12.59 -14.17 0.83
CA VAL A 158 12.78 -12.72 0.93
C VAL A 158 14.14 -12.36 1.53
N ASN A 159 14.61 -13.12 2.52
CA ASN A 159 15.91 -12.92 3.17
C ASN A 159 17.11 -13.09 2.22
N LEU A 160 16.94 -13.74 1.05
CA LEU A 160 17.99 -13.85 0.04
C LEU A 160 18.26 -12.51 -0.67
N PHE A 161 17.22 -11.69 -0.87
CA PHE A 161 17.32 -10.44 -1.64
C PHE A 161 16.98 -9.18 -0.86
N ALA A 162 16.52 -9.29 0.38
CA ALA A 162 16.34 -8.11 1.22
C ALA A 162 17.67 -7.41 1.52
N ASN A 163 17.62 -6.13 1.91
CA ASN A 163 18.82 -5.36 2.29
C ASN A 163 19.47 -5.89 3.59
N ARG A 164 18.69 -6.60 4.40
CA ARG A 164 19.09 -7.29 5.65
C ARG A 164 18.07 -8.39 5.95
N PRO A 165 18.45 -9.47 6.63
CA PRO A 165 17.50 -10.49 7.03
C PRO A 165 16.50 -9.96 8.06
N THR A 166 15.34 -10.60 8.11
CA THR A 166 14.27 -10.39 9.10
C THR A 166 13.77 -11.73 9.61
N ASP A 167 13.30 -11.76 10.84
CA ASP A 167 12.61 -12.88 11.52
C ASP A 167 11.15 -12.52 11.87
N LYS A 168 10.60 -11.46 11.19
CA LYS A 168 9.29 -10.89 11.52
C LYS A 168 8.28 -11.03 10.40
N LEU A 169 8.72 -11.35 9.18
CA LEU A 169 7.84 -11.38 8.02
C LEU A 169 6.87 -12.55 8.11
N ALA A 170 7.32 -13.74 8.48
CA ALA A 170 6.46 -14.91 8.64
C ALA A 170 5.33 -14.65 9.65
N ALA A 171 5.67 -14.13 10.84
CA ALA A 171 4.68 -13.74 11.83
C ALA A 171 3.77 -12.60 11.34
N GLY A 172 4.29 -11.67 10.52
CA GLY A 172 3.53 -10.61 9.88
C GLY A 172 2.50 -11.15 8.90
N ILE A 173 2.85 -12.12 8.08
CA ILE A 173 1.95 -12.81 7.14
C ILE A 173 0.83 -13.53 7.90
N GLU A 174 1.19 -14.31 8.94
CA GLU A 174 0.20 -15.02 9.75
C GLU A 174 -0.79 -14.07 10.41
N ARG A 175 -0.31 -12.94 10.92
CA ARG A 175 -1.16 -11.90 11.48
C ARG A 175 -2.07 -11.28 10.44
N PHE A 176 -1.56 -11.02 9.23
CA PHE A 176 -2.35 -10.49 8.11
C PHE A 176 -3.51 -11.42 7.75
N ARG A 177 -3.25 -12.74 7.70
CA ARG A 177 -4.25 -13.78 7.47
C ARG A 177 -5.34 -13.77 8.54
N GLN A 178 -4.93 -13.70 9.82
CA GLN A 178 -5.85 -13.74 10.96
C GLN A 178 -6.70 -12.48 11.06
N ASP A 179 -6.07 -11.31 10.91
CA ASP A 179 -6.74 -10.01 11.09
C ASP A 179 -7.68 -9.69 9.93
N ARG A 180 -7.44 -10.22 8.74
CA ARG A 180 -8.22 -9.98 7.49
C ARG A 180 -8.63 -8.51 7.32
N TYR A 181 -7.76 -7.61 7.67
CA TYR A 181 -8.07 -6.20 7.94
C TYR A 181 -8.48 -5.40 6.68
N LEU A 182 -8.24 -5.90 5.47
CA LEU A 182 -8.69 -5.22 4.25
C LEU A 182 -10.22 -5.11 4.18
N PHE A 183 -10.95 -6.02 4.82
CA PHE A 183 -12.41 -5.92 4.96
C PHE A 183 -12.87 -4.68 5.72
N ASP A 184 -12.03 -4.11 6.60
CA ASP A 184 -12.36 -2.87 7.30
C ASP A 184 -12.48 -1.68 6.35
N TYR A 185 -11.83 -1.75 5.16
CA TYR A 185 -11.88 -0.68 4.17
C TYR A 185 -13.27 -0.48 3.55
N ARG A 186 -14.16 -1.45 3.73
CA ARG A 186 -15.58 -1.33 3.35
C ARG A 186 -16.30 -0.18 4.04
N THR A 187 -15.80 0.28 5.20
CA THR A 187 -16.39 1.37 5.98
C THR A 187 -15.40 2.52 6.22
N ASN A 188 -15.92 3.76 6.30
CA ASN A 188 -15.09 4.91 6.63
C ASN A 188 -14.49 4.82 8.05
N HIS A 189 -15.23 4.26 9.01
CA HIS A 189 -14.71 4.01 10.36
C HIS A 189 -13.56 3.02 10.36
N GLY A 190 -13.67 1.93 9.59
CA GLY A 190 -12.59 0.96 9.43
C GLY A 190 -11.34 1.58 8.81
N VAL A 191 -11.49 2.38 7.74
CA VAL A 191 -10.38 3.12 7.13
C VAL A 191 -9.74 4.08 8.15
N ALA A 192 -10.54 4.89 8.86
CA ALA A 192 -10.03 5.79 9.89
C ALA A 192 -9.28 5.03 11.00
N TYR A 193 -9.83 3.92 11.48
CA TYR A 193 -9.19 3.06 12.47
C TYR A 193 -7.82 2.55 11.99
N ARG A 194 -7.72 2.07 10.74
CA ARG A 194 -6.46 1.57 10.16
C ARG A 194 -5.44 2.66 9.96
N ILE A 195 -5.83 3.85 9.48
CA ILE A 195 -4.94 5.02 9.38
C ILE A 195 -4.47 5.47 10.77
N GLY A 196 -5.33 5.45 11.78
CA GLY A 196 -4.94 5.70 13.17
C GLY A 196 -3.84 4.76 13.66
N GLY A 197 -3.91 3.48 13.28
CA GLY A 197 -2.84 2.50 13.52
C GLY A 197 -1.53 2.87 12.83
N VAL A 198 -1.59 3.41 11.61
CA VAL A 198 -0.43 3.92 10.89
C VAL A 198 0.19 5.11 11.61
N PHE A 199 -0.63 6.10 12.00
CA PHE A 199 -0.19 7.27 12.75
C PHE A 199 0.52 6.87 14.04
N LYS A 200 -0.07 5.95 14.80
CA LYS A 200 0.54 5.40 16.03
C LYS A 200 1.91 4.77 15.77
N ARG A 201 2.05 3.94 14.72
CA ARG A 201 3.34 3.32 14.35
C ARG A 201 4.39 4.35 13.93
N LEU A 202 3.98 5.43 13.29
CA LEU A 202 4.84 6.53 12.86
C LEU A 202 5.12 7.54 13.98
N LYS A 203 4.52 7.36 15.17
CA LYS A 203 4.59 8.28 16.30
C LYS A 203 4.09 9.68 15.92
N LEU A 204 3.05 9.74 15.09
CA LEU A 204 2.32 10.95 14.75
C LEU A 204 1.20 11.16 15.76
N GLU A 205 0.80 12.42 15.96
CA GLU A 205 -0.36 12.75 16.77
C GLU A 205 -1.64 12.14 16.18
N PRO A 206 -2.58 11.68 17.01
CA PRO A 206 -3.88 11.24 16.54
C PRO A 206 -4.60 12.36 15.79
N PHE A 207 -5.32 12.02 14.74
CA PHE A 207 -6.18 12.95 14.05
C PHE A 207 -7.56 13.05 14.72
N ASP A 208 -8.24 14.17 14.49
CA ASP A 208 -9.56 14.48 14.99
C ASP A 208 -10.63 13.56 14.37
N GLU A 209 -11.63 13.12 15.19
CA GLU A 209 -12.74 12.27 14.71
C GLU A 209 -13.60 12.92 13.63
N ARG A 210 -13.59 14.25 13.50
CA ARG A 210 -14.21 14.98 12.39
C ARG A 210 -13.73 14.53 11.01
N ILE A 211 -12.64 13.78 10.94
CA ILE A 211 -12.19 13.14 9.71
C ILE A 211 -13.27 12.25 9.09
N LEU A 212 -14.14 11.67 9.92
CA LEU A 212 -15.25 10.85 9.48
C LEU A 212 -16.31 11.64 8.69
N ASP A 213 -16.44 12.95 8.94
CA ASP A 213 -17.34 13.81 8.17
C ASP A 213 -16.76 14.15 6.78
N TRP A 214 -15.43 14.19 6.67
CA TRP A 214 -14.71 14.42 5.42
C TRP A 214 -14.67 13.18 4.51
N MET A 215 -14.50 11.99 5.09
CA MET A 215 -14.28 10.73 4.36
C MET A 215 -15.34 10.36 3.33
N PRO A 216 -16.65 10.56 3.54
CA PRO A 216 -17.66 10.19 2.54
C PRO A 216 -17.50 10.94 1.21
N ALA A 217 -17.12 12.22 1.25
CA ALA A 217 -16.85 12.99 0.05
C ALA A 217 -15.56 12.53 -0.65
N ALA A 218 -14.51 12.29 0.11
CA ALA A 218 -13.25 11.77 -0.41
C ALA A 218 -13.41 10.38 -1.06
N ARG A 219 -14.16 9.47 -0.43
CA ARG A 219 -14.45 8.13 -1.00
C ARG A 219 -15.16 8.25 -2.36
N ARG A 220 -16.19 9.10 -2.46
CA ARG A 220 -16.89 9.32 -3.73
C ARG A 220 -15.93 9.82 -4.82
N GLN A 221 -15.05 10.77 -4.50
CA GLN A 221 -14.07 11.29 -5.46
C GLN A 221 -13.10 10.19 -5.93
N VAL A 222 -12.62 9.31 -5.04
CA VAL A 222 -11.77 8.18 -5.44
C VAL A 222 -12.53 7.22 -6.36
N VAL A 223 -13.79 6.88 -6.03
CA VAL A 223 -14.63 6.01 -6.88
C VAL A 223 -14.85 6.61 -8.27
N GLU A 224 -15.14 7.91 -8.34
CA GLU A 224 -15.33 8.63 -9.62
C GLU A 224 -14.04 8.66 -10.46
N LYS A 225 -12.88 8.77 -9.81
CA LYS A 225 -11.56 8.84 -10.46
C LYS A 225 -10.88 7.47 -10.62
N ALA A 226 -11.44 6.40 -10.06
CA ALA A 226 -10.86 5.07 -10.13
C ALA A 226 -10.51 4.62 -11.57
N PRO A 227 -11.32 4.88 -12.61
CA PRO A 227 -10.93 4.52 -13.99
C PRO A 227 -9.64 5.20 -14.44
N GLU A 228 -9.40 6.46 -14.05
CA GLU A 228 -8.17 7.21 -14.37
C GLU A 228 -6.98 6.73 -13.54
N LEU A 229 -7.22 6.40 -12.27
CA LEU A 229 -6.22 5.90 -11.33
C LEU A 229 -5.72 4.49 -11.71
N LEU A 230 -6.57 3.66 -12.32
CA LEU A 230 -6.31 2.26 -12.63
C LEU A 230 -5.88 2.00 -14.09
N VAL A 231 -5.76 3.03 -14.94
CA VAL A 231 -5.47 2.87 -16.39
C VAL A 231 -4.25 1.98 -16.67
N GLY A 232 -3.23 1.98 -15.83
CA GLY A 232 -2.03 1.15 -16.00
C GLY A 232 -2.17 -0.27 -15.43
N LEU A 233 -3.01 -0.46 -14.41
CA LEU A 233 -3.31 -1.76 -13.82
C LEU A 233 -4.29 -2.56 -14.69
N GLN A 234 -5.07 -1.90 -15.55
CA GLN A 234 -6.07 -2.53 -16.43
C GLN A 234 -5.45 -3.40 -17.54
N ARG A 235 -4.14 -3.49 -17.68
CA ARG A 235 -3.50 -4.39 -18.66
C ARG A 235 -3.62 -5.87 -18.29
N SER A 236 -4.19 -6.20 -17.14
CA SER A 236 -4.31 -7.56 -16.59
C SER A 236 -5.74 -7.97 -16.22
N PHE A 237 -6.76 -7.13 -16.53
CA PHE A 237 -8.18 -7.43 -16.30
C PHE A 237 -8.91 -7.68 -17.61
#